data_8ddc9f160418069d39c54c765a9f1387
#
_entry.id   8ddc9f160418069d39c54c765a9f1387
#
_cell.length_a   1.000
_cell.length_b   1.000
_cell.length_c   1.000
_cell.angle_alpha   90.00
_cell.angle_beta   90.00
_cell.angle_gamma   90.00
#
_symmetry.space_group_name_H-M   'P 1'
#
loop_
_entity.id
_entity.type
_entity.pdbx_description
1 polymer ?
#
loop_
_entity_poly.entity_id
_entity_poly.type
_entity_poly.pdbx_seq_one_letter_code
_entity_poly.pdbx_strand_id
1 'polypeptide(L)'
;LDYSQGKEYFLLSMSLSSFVEGSMSIIQDVLDPNISLETDLPPDVMNSEIDCIRMQGVLSAIVTNSNEAIEGPGHVTISTKNTDLDQGFLEDHPDLKPGPYVCLSIEDDGKGMDEGTKKRIFDPFFTTHFIGRGLGMATVYGIVRGHHGGMSVDSEPDKGTVVRIYLPAIEAQG
;
A
#
# COMPACT_ATOMS: atom_id res chain seq x y z
N LEU A 1 -2.70 -6.84 29.45
CA LEU A 1 -3.36 -6.28 28.31
C LEU A 1 -2.50 -5.25 27.64
N ASP A 2 -2.35 -5.39 26.41
CA ASP A 2 -1.47 -4.55 25.68
C ASP A 2 -2.26 -3.65 24.75
N TYR A 3 -2.40 -2.41 25.12
CA TYR A 3 -3.19 -1.50 24.33
C TYR A 3 -2.53 -1.08 23.05
N SER A 4 -1.23 -1.15 22.98
CA SER A 4 -0.56 -0.81 21.74
C SER A 4 -0.92 -1.81 20.68
N GLN A 5 -1.17 -3.04 21.10
CA GLN A 5 -1.66 -4.05 20.20
C GLN A 5 -3.12 -4.32 20.40
N GLY A 6 -3.69 -3.70 21.41
CA GLY A 6 -5.09 -3.88 21.70
C GLY A 6 -5.99 -3.42 20.60
N LYS A 7 -5.40 -2.89 19.58
CA LYS A 7 -6.12 -2.61 18.37
C LYS A 7 -6.45 -3.90 17.71
N GLU A 8 -7.62 -4.35 18.00
CA GLU A 8 -8.08 -5.54 17.34
C GLU A 8 -8.38 -5.22 15.90
N TYR A 9 -7.89 -6.07 15.03
CA TYR A 9 -8.17 -5.97 13.61
C TYR A 9 -9.38 -6.82 13.30
N PHE A 10 -10.31 -6.26 12.55
CA PHE A 10 -11.49 -6.99 12.10
C PHE A 10 -11.20 -7.54 10.72
N LEU A 11 -10.61 -8.71 10.69
CA LEU A 11 -10.10 -9.30 9.45
C LEU A 11 -11.19 -10.10 8.75
N LEU A 12 -11.41 -9.79 7.48
CA LEU A 12 -12.31 -10.53 6.63
C LEU A 12 -11.51 -11.11 5.47
N SER A 13 -11.86 -12.34 5.09
CA SER A 13 -11.21 -13.00 3.95
C SER A 13 -11.79 -12.42 2.66
N MET A 14 -10.94 -11.82 1.84
CA MET A 14 -11.34 -11.31 0.54
C MET A 14 -10.13 -11.11 -0.33
N SER A 15 -10.34 -10.97 -1.63
CA SER A 15 -9.22 -10.67 -2.51
C SER A 15 -8.91 -9.19 -2.46
N LEU A 16 -7.63 -8.86 -2.63
CA LEU A 16 -7.24 -7.45 -2.72
C LEU A 16 -7.86 -6.79 -3.94
N SER A 17 -8.10 -7.55 -5.02
CA SER A 17 -8.80 -7.00 -6.18
C SER A 17 -10.19 -6.50 -5.80
N SER A 18 -10.95 -7.32 -5.09
CA SER A 18 -12.30 -6.91 -4.64
C SER A 18 -12.23 -5.74 -3.68
N PHE A 19 -11.22 -5.74 -2.80
CA PHE A 19 -11.03 -4.65 -1.86
C PHE A 19 -10.81 -3.33 -2.59
N VAL A 20 -9.92 -3.33 -3.60
CA VAL A 20 -9.65 -2.10 -4.36
C VAL A 20 -10.89 -1.68 -5.13
N GLU A 21 -11.58 -2.63 -5.76
CA GLU A 21 -12.80 -2.29 -6.50
C GLU A 21 -13.84 -1.64 -5.59
N GLY A 22 -14.00 -2.16 -4.40
CA GLY A 22 -14.93 -1.58 -3.42
C GLY A 22 -14.49 -0.24 -2.87
N SER A 23 -13.24 0.14 -3.09
CA SER A 23 -12.69 1.39 -2.58
C SER A 23 -12.51 2.45 -3.67
N MET A 24 -13.01 2.19 -4.88
CA MET A 24 -12.76 3.09 -6.01
C MET A 24 -13.27 4.50 -5.79
N SER A 25 -14.41 4.66 -5.13
CA SER A 25 -14.93 6.00 -4.89
C SER A 25 -13.98 6.81 -3.99
N ILE A 26 -13.36 6.15 -3.01
CA ILE A 26 -12.39 6.81 -2.13
C ILE A 26 -11.18 7.27 -2.95
N ILE A 27 -10.69 6.40 -3.83
CA ILE A 27 -9.54 6.72 -4.66
C ILE A 27 -9.85 7.89 -5.58
N GLN A 28 -11.01 7.85 -6.22
CA GLN A 28 -11.39 8.89 -7.17
C GLN A 28 -11.61 10.23 -6.49
N ASP A 29 -12.11 10.22 -5.25
CA ASP A 29 -12.30 11.46 -4.50
C ASP A 29 -10.96 12.12 -4.16
N VAL A 30 -9.91 11.34 -4.00
CA VAL A 30 -8.60 11.86 -3.62
C VAL A 30 -7.85 12.41 -4.83
N LEU A 31 -7.98 11.77 -5.98
CA LEU A 31 -7.18 12.11 -7.15
C LEU A 31 -7.71 13.36 -7.85
N ASP A 32 -6.78 14.22 -8.23
CA ASP A 32 -7.10 15.38 -9.07
C ASP A 32 -7.71 14.91 -10.39
N PRO A 33 -8.71 15.61 -10.92
CA PRO A 33 -9.33 15.20 -12.19
C PRO A 33 -8.39 15.10 -13.37
N ASN A 34 -7.25 15.78 -13.31
CA ASN A 34 -6.25 15.71 -14.39
C ASN A 34 -5.39 14.45 -14.31
N ILE A 35 -5.55 13.63 -13.28
CA ILE A 35 -4.77 12.41 -13.12
C ILE A 35 -5.61 11.25 -13.61
N SER A 36 -5.04 10.47 -14.53
CA SER A 36 -5.68 9.27 -15.05
C SER A 36 -5.43 8.10 -14.11
N LEU A 37 -6.48 7.38 -13.78
CA LEU A 37 -6.38 6.19 -12.96
C LEU A 37 -6.57 4.96 -13.81
N GLU A 38 -5.63 4.03 -13.74
CA GLU A 38 -5.74 2.73 -14.40
C GLU A 38 -5.66 1.64 -13.34
N THR A 39 -6.40 0.57 -13.55
CA THR A 39 -6.38 -0.55 -12.63
C THR A 39 -6.18 -1.86 -13.39
N ASP A 40 -5.47 -2.78 -12.75
CA ASP A 40 -5.32 -4.14 -13.24
C ASP A 40 -5.58 -5.05 -12.04
N LEU A 41 -6.81 -5.50 -11.92
CA LEU A 41 -7.29 -6.19 -10.73
C LEU A 41 -7.82 -7.57 -11.11
N PRO A 42 -6.93 -8.55 -11.34
CA PRO A 42 -7.40 -9.88 -11.73
C PRO A 42 -8.33 -10.46 -10.68
N PRO A 43 -9.43 -11.07 -11.09
CA PRO A 43 -10.40 -11.61 -10.13
C PRO A 43 -9.93 -12.89 -9.44
N ASP A 44 -8.89 -13.52 -9.97
CA ASP A 44 -8.42 -14.80 -9.47
C ASP A 44 -7.22 -14.73 -8.53
N VAL A 45 -6.87 -13.54 -8.05
CA VAL A 45 -5.85 -13.48 -7.00
C VAL A 45 -6.36 -14.16 -5.73
N MET A 46 -5.43 -14.73 -4.98
CA MET A 46 -5.79 -15.41 -3.75
C MET A 46 -6.36 -14.42 -2.74
N ASN A 47 -7.15 -14.93 -1.81
CA ASN A 47 -7.69 -14.08 -0.76
C ASN A 47 -6.62 -13.77 0.28
N SER A 48 -6.84 -12.69 0.99
CA SER A 48 -6.04 -12.32 2.15
C SER A 48 -7.00 -11.92 3.27
N GLU A 49 -6.49 -11.90 4.48
CA GLU A 49 -7.29 -11.38 5.58
C GLU A 49 -7.09 -9.87 5.65
N ILE A 50 -8.18 -9.13 5.55
CA ILE A 50 -8.13 -7.69 5.37
C ILE A 50 -9.07 -7.01 6.34
N ASP A 51 -8.53 -6.02 7.08
CA ASP A 51 -9.35 -5.09 7.83
C ASP A 51 -9.68 -3.94 6.87
N CYS A 52 -10.90 -3.93 6.36
CA CYS A 52 -11.26 -3.00 5.29
C CYS A 52 -11.09 -1.54 5.69
N ILE A 53 -11.52 -1.19 6.90
CA ILE A 53 -11.45 0.21 7.32
C ILE A 53 -10.01 0.68 7.41
N ARG A 54 -9.15 -0.14 8.02
CA ARG A 54 -7.74 0.23 8.14
C ARG A 54 -7.04 0.25 6.81
N MET A 55 -7.32 -0.74 5.96
CA MET A 55 -6.69 -0.78 4.64
C MET A 55 -7.21 0.30 3.73
N GLN A 56 -8.45 0.75 3.89
CA GLN A 56 -8.93 1.92 3.16
C GLN A 56 -8.14 3.16 3.55
N GLY A 57 -7.80 3.29 4.83
CA GLY A 57 -6.94 4.38 5.28
C GLY A 57 -5.56 4.31 4.65
N VAL A 58 -4.99 3.10 4.56
CA VAL A 58 -3.70 2.88 3.91
C VAL A 58 -3.77 3.30 2.44
N LEU A 59 -4.78 2.80 1.74
CA LEU A 59 -4.95 3.09 0.32
C LEU A 59 -5.12 4.59 0.07
N SER A 60 -5.96 5.23 0.87
CA SER A 60 -6.19 6.66 0.78
C SER A 60 -4.90 7.45 1.01
N ALA A 61 -4.11 7.05 2.01
CA ALA A 61 -2.86 7.73 2.32
C ALA A 61 -1.87 7.64 1.16
N ILE A 62 -1.73 6.45 0.58
CA ILE A 62 -0.79 6.25 -0.52
C ILE A 62 -1.25 7.01 -1.76
N VAL A 63 -2.54 6.97 -2.06
CA VAL A 63 -3.07 7.69 -3.23
C VAL A 63 -2.96 9.19 -3.02
N THR A 64 -3.15 9.68 -1.79
CA THR A 64 -2.94 11.09 -1.47
C THR A 64 -1.49 11.48 -1.75
N ASN A 65 -0.54 10.64 -1.36
CA ASN A 65 0.87 10.92 -1.65
C ASN A 65 1.12 10.98 -3.16
N SER A 66 0.53 10.05 -3.91
CA SER A 66 0.65 10.06 -5.37
C SER A 66 0.08 11.34 -5.95
N ASN A 67 -1.09 11.74 -5.47
CA ASN A 67 -1.75 12.95 -5.96
C ASN A 67 -0.87 14.18 -5.74
N GLU A 68 -0.22 14.26 -4.59
CA GLU A 68 0.62 15.42 -4.29
C GLU A 68 1.95 15.37 -5.02
N ALA A 69 2.41 14.19 -5.38
CA ALA A 69 3.66 14.07 -6.14
C ALA A 69 3.49 14.41 -7.62
N ILE A 70 2.28 14.36 -8.13
CA ILE A 70 2.00 14.63 -9.53
C ILE A 70 1.60 16.11 -9.66
N GLU A 71 2.36 16.85 -10.45
CA GLU A 71 2.06 18.25 -10.73
C GLU A 71 1.51 18.32 -12.15
N GLY A 72 0.22 18.70 -12.25
CA GLY A 72 -0.45 18.70 -13.54
C GLY A 72 -0.95 17.33 -13.92
N PRO A 73 -1.09 17.04 -15.21
CA PRO A 73 -1.59 15.74 -15.65
C PRO A 73 -0.61 14.64 -15.30
N GLY A 74 -1.13 13.45 -15.02
CA GLY A 74 -0.30 12.31 -14.71
C GLY A 74 -1.12 11.05 -14.62
N HIS A 75 -0.47 9.99 -14.14
CA HIS A 75 -1.07 8.66 -14.13
C HIS A 75 -0.82 7.98 -12.80
N VAL A 76 -1.84 7.30 -12.30
CA VAL A 76 -1.73 6.38 -11.17
C VAL A 76 -2.25 5.03 -11.64
N THR A 77 -1.48 3.99 -11.39
CA THR A 77 -1.87 2.62 -11.74
C THR A 77 -1.93 1.79 -10.46
N ILE A 78 -3.04 1.10 -10.27
CA ILE A 78 -3.21 0.22 -9.11
C ILE A 78 -3.43 -1.19 -9.64
N SER A 79 -2.62 -2.13 -9.13
CA SER A 79 -2.69 -3.50 -9.59
C SER A 79 -2.51 -4.47 -8.45
N THR A 80 -2.97 -5.70 -8.66
CA THR A 80 -2.79 -6.78 -7.71
C THR A 80 -2.27 -8.01 -8.43
N LYS A 81 -1.53 -8.85 -7.72
CA LYS A 81 -1.08 -10.12 -8.26
C LYS A 81 -0.68 -11.06 -7.13
N ASN A 82 -0.77 -12.35 -7.40
CA ASN A 82 -0.17 -13.34 -6.52
C ASN A 82 1.34 -13.31 -6.70
N THR A 83 2.06 -13.53 -5.62
CA THR A 83 3.51 -13.50 -5.68
C THR A 83 4.10 -14.33 -4.55
N ASP A 84 5.36 -14.73 -4.72
CA ASP A 84 6.15 -15.28 -3.64
C ASP A 84 7.26 -14.28 -3.34
N LEU A 85 7.57 -14.09 -2.07
CA LEU A 85 8.64 -13.18 -1.70
C LEU A 85 9.98 -13.89 -1.95
N ASP A 86 10.90 -13.19 -2.60
CA ASP A 86 12.20 -13.79 -2.87
C ASP A 86 13.05 -13.84 -1.60
N GLN A 87 14.13 -14.60 -1.69
CA GLN A 87 15.00 -14.83 -0.53
C GLN A 87 15.61 -13.53 -0.02
N GLY A 88 16.01 -12.65 -0.93
CA GLY A 88 16.60 -11.37 -0.53
C GLY A 88 15.61 -10.52 0.25
N PHE A 89 14.37 -10.46 -0.21
CA PHE A 89 13.35 -9.67 0.49
C PHE A 89 13.10 -10.24 1.88
N LEU A 90 13.02 -11.58 1.98
CA LEU A 90 12.80 -12.23 3.27
C LEU A 90 13.96 -12.02 4.22
N GLU A 91 15.18 -11.99 3.71
CA GLU A 91 16.34 -11.72 4.55
C GLU A 91 16.32 -10.30 5.11
N ASP A 92 15.86 -9.35 4.31
CA ASP A 92 15.74 -7.96 4.75
C ASP A 92 14.54 -7.73 5.65
N HIS A 93 13.60 -8.69 5.66
CA HIS A 93 12.37 -8.57 6.45
C HIS A 93 12.17 -9.86 7.24
N PRO A 94 13.00 -10.09 8.28
CA PRO A 94 12.98 -11.37 8.99
C PRO A 94 11.66 -11.68 9.70
N ASP A 95 10.83 -10.67 9.89
CA ASP A 95 9.51 -10.89 10.50
C ASP A 95 8.51 -11.53 9.56
N LEU A 96 8.81 -11.55 8.26
CA LEU A 96 7.89 -12.10 7.28
C LEU A 96 8.16 -13.58 7.09
N LYS A 97 7.09 -14.35 6.96
CA LYS A 97 7.21 -15.78 6.76
C LYS A 97 7.26 -16.09 5.28
N PRO A 98 8.00 -17.14 4.90
CA PRO A 98 7.94 -17.62 3.51
C PRO A 98 6.54 -18.08 3.17
N GLY A 99 6.21 -18.09 1.90
CA GLY A 99 4.95 -18.61 1.43
C GLY A 99 4.31 -17.68 0.41
N PRO A 100 3.05 -17.96 0.04
CA PRO A 100 2.38 -17.16 -0.94
C PRO A 100 1.88 -15.85 -0.35
N TYR A 101 1.98 -14.81 -1.16
CA TYR A 101 1.50 -13.47 -0.81
C TYR A 101 0.70 -12.92 -1.97
N VAL A 102 -0.09 -11.90 -1.68
CA VAL A 102 -0.73 -11.09 -2.72
C VAL A 102 -0.11 -9.71 -2.62
N CYS A 103 0.29 -9.18 -3.77
CA CYS A 103 0.92 -7.87 -3.84
C CYS A 103 -0.08 -6.86 -4.37
N LEU A 104 -0.21 -5.75 -3.67
CA LEU A 104 -0.96 -4.59 -4.12
C LEU A 104 0.06 -3.52 -4.47
N SER A 105 0.07 -3.07 -5.73
CA SER A 105 1.00 -2.05 -6.20
C SER A 105 0.26 -0.78 -6.53
N ILE A 106 0.80 0.35 -6.09
CA ILE A 106 0.28 1.67 -6.43
C ILE A 106 1.43 2.45 -7.01
N GLU A 107 1.35 2.74 -8.30
CA GLU A 107 2.42 3.36 -9.05
C GLU A 107 1.98 4.72 -9.57
N ASP A 108 2.84 5.72 -9.43
CA ASP A 108 2.57 7.03 -9.99
C ASP A 108 3.76 7.50 -10.82
N ASP A 109 3.51 8.43 -11.72
CA ASP A 109 4.55 9.04 -12.54
C ASP A 109 4.86 10.47 -12.07
N GLY A 110 4.79 10.69 -10.76
CA GLY A 110 5.05 11.99 -10.17
C GLY A 110 6.53 12.31 -10.05
N LYS A 111 6.82 13.26 -9.17
CA LYS A 111 8.18 13.77 -9.03
C LYS A 111 9.16 12.80 -8.37
N GLY A 112 8.65 11.78 -7.74
CA GLY A 112 9.50 10.81 -7.07
C GLY A 112 10.18 11.38 -5.83
N MET A 113 11.12 10.62 -5.31
CA MET A 113 11.85 11.00 -4.10
C MET A 113 13.33 10.68 -4.26
N ASP A 114 14.18 11.52 -3.67
CA ASP A 114 15.59 11.21 -3.58
C ASP A 114 15.84 10.17 -2.47
N GLU A 115 17.08 9.70 -2.38
CA GLU A 115 17.41 8.64 -1.41
C GLU A 115 17.20 9.10 0.03
N GLY A 116 17.53 10.35 0.32
CA GLY A 116 17.37 10.87 1.67
C GLY A 116 15.90 10.90 2.09
N THR A 117 15.04 11.39 1.21
CA THR A 117 13.61 11.43 1.47
C THR A 117 13.05 10.02 1.61
N LYS A 118 13.45 9.12 0.70
CA LYS A 118 12.96 7.75 0.71
C LYS A 118 13.31 7.03 2.00
N LYS A 119 14.49 7.30 2.54
CA LYS A 119 14.90 6.68 3.80
C LYS A 119 14.10 7.16 4.99
N ARG A 120 13.54 8.36 4.90
CA ARG A 120 12.87 8.98 6.04
C ARG A 120 11.36 8.94 6.01
N ILE A 121 10.75 8.47 4.93
CA ILE A 121 9.29 8.53 4.82
C ILE A 121 8.57 7.72 5.90
N PHE A 122 9.24 6.73 6.47
CA PHE A 122 8.66 5.92 7.54
C PHE A 122 8.98 6.44 8.93
N ASP A 123 9.73 7.55 9.03
CA ASP A 123 9.99 8.18 10.30
C ASP A 123 8.71 8.82 10.81
N PRO A 124 8.25 8.49 12.03
CA PRO A 124 6.98 9.04 12.51
C PRO A 124 6.94 10.54 12.62
N PHE A 125 8.10 11.20 12.69
CA PHE A 125 8.14 12.66 12.79
C PHE A 125 8.45 13.34 11.48
N PHE A 126 8.69 12.57 10.42
CA PHE A 126 8.96 13.17 9.12
C PHE A 126 7.67 13.50 8.41
N THR A 127 7.52 14.75 8.06
CA THR A 127 6.37 15.17 7.28
C THR A 127 6.86 16.00 6.12
N THR A 128 6.17 15.90 5.00
CA THR A 128 6.38 16.78 3.86
C THR A 128 5.18 17.73 3.80
N HIS A 129 4.29 17.50 2.88
CA HIS A 129 3.13 18.36 2.73
C HIS A 129 1.87 17.78 3.37
N PHE A 130 2.02 16.73 4.16
CA PHE A 130 0.87 15.91 4.56
C PHE A 130 0.38 16.18 5.96
N ILE A 131 0.87 17.21 6.61
CA ILE A 131 0.46 17.53 7.97
C ILE A 131 -1.05 17.76 7.98
N GLY A 132 -1.74 17.01 8.82
CA GLY A 132 -3.19 17.14 8.96
C GLY A 132 -3.99 16.51 7.85
N ARG A 133 -3.36 15.75 6.95
CA ARG A 133 -4.04 15.20 5.79
C ARG A 133 -4.25 13.70 5.82
N GLY A 134 -4.20 13.11 6.97
CA GLY A 134 -4.44 11.70 7.09
C GLY A 134 -3.20 10.99 7.59
N LEU A 135 -3.07 9.72 7.24
CA LEU A 135 -2.04 8.87 7.82
C LEU A 135 -0.68 9.14 7.21
N GLY A 136 0.34 9.21 8.06
CA GLY A 136 1.70 9.22 7.59
C GLY A 136 2.14 7.81 7.22
N MET A 137 3.27 7.73 6.54
CA MET A 137 3.75 6.43 6.06
C MET A 137 4.17 5.50 7.20
N ALA A 138 4.60 6.05 8.34
CA ALA A 138 4.90 5.21 9.51
C ALA A 138 3.64 4.50 9.99
N THR A 139 2.52 5.21 10.02
CA THR A 139 1.24 4.60 10.41
C THR A 139 0.79 3.57 9.38
N VAL A 140 0.96 3.89 8.08
CA VAL A 140 0.66 2.95 7.01
C VAL A 140 1.46 1.67 7.21
N TYR A 141 2.76 1.80 7.44
CA TYR A 141 3.61 0.65 7.65
C TYR A 141 3.14 -0.18 8.86
N GLY A 142 2.76 0.50 9.95
CA GLY A 142 2.26 -0.19 11.14
C GLY A 142 1.00 -0.98 10.86
N ILE A 143 0.08 -0.42 10.07
CA ILE A 143 -1.14 -1.14 9.71
C ILE A 143 -0.82 -2.36 8.84
N VAL A 144 0.07 -2.21 7.87
CA VAL A 144 0.48 -3.34 7.03
C VAL A 144 1.12 -4.43 7.90
N ARG A 145 1.97 -4.05 8.84
CA ARG A 145 2.56 -5.01 9.76
C ARG A 145 1.51 -5.69 10.63
N GLY A 146 0.48 -4.95 11.03
CA GLY A 146 -0.63 -5.54 11.79
C GLY A 146 -1.40 -6.58 10.99
N HIS A 147 -1.30 -6.54 9.67
CA HIS A 147 -1.85 -7.57 8.79
C HIS A 147 -0.85 -8.70 8.52
N HIS A 148 0.29 -8.70 9.20
CA HIS A 148 1.38 -9.65 8.99
C HIS A 148 2.01 -9.51 7.61
N GLY A 149 1.88 -8.35 7.01
CA GLY A 149 2.43 -8.07 5.70
C GLY A 149 3.69 -7.24 5.75
N GLY A 150 4.19 -6.93 4.57
CA GLY A 150 5.33 -6.05 4.41
C GLY A 150 5.09 -5.09 3.28
N MET A 151 6.00 -4.14 3.11
CA MET A 151 5.88 -3.21 2.01
C MET A 151 7.24 -2.75 1.53
N SER A 152 7.28 -2.31 0.30
CA SER A 152 8.47 -1.73 -0.29
C SER A 152 8.10 -0.48 -1.05
N VAL A 153 9.07 0.43 -1.19
CA VAL A 153 8.88 1.67 -1.92
C VAL A 153 10.06 1.82 -2.87
N ASP A 154 9.77 1.91 -4.16
CA ASP A 154 10.76 2.20 -5.18
C ASP A 154 10.48 3.58 -5.75
N SER A 155 11.46 4.46 -5.72
CA SER A 155 11.26 5.83 -6.17
C SER A 155 12.59 6.41 -6.58
N GLU A 156 12.56 7.23 -7.64
CA GLU A 156 13.70 8.03 -8.08
C GLU A 156 13.19 9.40 -8.49
N PRO A 157 14.04 10.43 -8.32
CA PRO A 157 13.60 11.77 -8.73
C PRO A 157 13.17 11.80 -10.18
N ASP A 158 12.04 12.43 -10.43
CA ASP A 158 11.44 12.62 -11.75
C ASP A 158 11.00 11.35 -12.44
N LYS A 159 10.99 10.21 -11.74
CA LYS A 159 10.58 8.94 -12.32
C LYS A 159 9.39 8.30 -11.62
N GLY A 160 8.85 9.00 -10.63
CA GLY A 160 7.68 8.50 -9.94
C GLY A 160 8.01 7.56 -8.79
N THR A 161 6.97 6.93 -8.28
CA THR A 161 7.06 6.08 -7.10
C THR A 161 6.18 4.86 -7.28
N VAL A 162 6.68 3.71 -6.83
CA VAL A 162 5.89 2.49 -6.73
C VAL A 162 5.89 2.05 -5.28
N VAL A 163 4.69 1.97 -4.70
CA VAL A 163 4.52 1.41 -3.36
C VAL A 163 3.92 0.03 -3.52
N ARG A 164 4.56 -0.97 -2.93
CA ARG A 164 4.06 -2.35 -2.98
C ARG A 164 3.75 -2.81 -1.57
N ILE A 165 2.57 -3.36 -1.40
CA ILE A 165 2.13 -3.95 -0.14
C ILE A 165 1.94 -5.43 -0.35
N TYR A 166 2.51 -6.23 0.55
CA TYR A 166 2.45 -7.69 0.47
C TYR A 166 1.64 -8.19 1.65
N LEU A 167 0.53 -8.84 1.38
CA LEU A 167 -0.26 -9.48 2.44
C LEU A 167 -0.23 -10.98 2.26
N PRO A 168 -0.14 -11.75 3.37
CA PRO A 168 -0.14 -13.20 3.25
C PRO A 168 -1.41 -13.67 2.53
N ALA A 169 -1.24 -14.60 1.60
CA ALA A 169 -2.36 -15.20 0.90
C ALA A 169 -2.94 -16.33 1.74
N ILE A 170 -4.25 -16.46 1.69
CA ILE A 170 -4.93 -17.58 2.32
C ILE A 170 -5.03 -18.67 1.27
N GLU A 171 -4.44 -19.83 1.57
CA GLU A 171 -4.51 -20.91 0.63
C GLU A 171 -5.92 -21.46 0.58
N ALA A 172 -6.35 -21.83 -0.62
CA ALA A 172 -7.67 -22.38 -0.79
C ALA A 172 -7.77 -23.69 -0.01
N GLN A 173 -8.87 -23.82 0.72
CA GLN A 173 -9.16 -25.07 1.40
C GLN A 173 -9.59 -26.06 0.33
N GLY A 174 -8.84 -27.10 0.20
CA GLY A 174 -9.08 -28.12 -0.83
C GLY A 174 -10.39 -28.84 -0.67
#